data_abdac625764d6db0da13ff80655cbc78
#
_entry.id   abdac625764d6db0da13ff80655cbc78
#
_cell.length_a   1.000
_cell.length_b   1.000
_cell.length_c   1.000
_cell.angle_alpha   90.00
_cell.angle_beta   90.00
_cell.angle_gamma   90.00
#
_symmetry.space_group_name_H-M   'P 1'
#
loop_
_entity.id
_entity.type
_entity.pdbx_description
1 polymer ?
#
loop_
_entity_poly.entity_id
_entity_poly.type
_entity_poly.pdbx_seq_one_letter_code
_entity_poly.pdbx_strand_id
1 'polypeptide(L)'
;MWYGNTLWDDGRLTAVLDWDCAGVGPAGIDLGSLRCDAAWCHGVEPAEHILRGWEAEAGRPASDVPYWDAVAALASPPDMGWFPISMAAQGRPDLTREVMLERRAAFLGTALSRLAAVG
;
A
#
# COMPACT_ATOMS: atom_id res chain seq x y z
N MET A 1 6.29 -4.51 -1.38
CA MET A 1 6.45 -4.04 -2.79
C MET A 1 5.81 -2.67 -2.94
N TRP A 2 6.41 -1.75 -3.66
CA TRP A 2 5.82 -0.45 -4.00
C TRP A 2 5.36 -0.45 -5.46
N TYR A 3 4.16 0.07 -5.74
CA TYR A 3 3.61 0.02 -7.10
C TYR A 3 4.41 0.86 -8.12
N GLY A 4 5.18 1.86 -7.67
CA GLY A 4 6.11 2.61 -8.52
C GLY A 4 7.23 1.76 -9.13
N ASN A 5 7.46 0.55 -8.60
CA ASN A 5 8.40 -0.44 -9.12
C ASN A 5 7.74 -1.41 -10.12
N THR A 6 6.67 -1.01 -10.77
CA THR A 6 5.94 -1.81 -11.75
C THR A 6 5.93 -1.12 -13.11
N LEU A 7 6.13 -1.91 -14.17
CA LEU A 7 5.99 -1.45 -15.54
C LEU A 7 4.70 -2.02 -16.15
N TRP A 8 4.00 -1.18 -16.87
CA TRP A 8 2.72 -1.52 -17.49
C TRP A 8 2.76 -1.16 -18.99
N ASP A 9 2.17 -2.01 -19.80
CA ASP A 9 1.95 -1.79 -21.23
C ASP A 9 0.52 -2.18 -21.57
N ASP A 10 -0.22 -1.27 -22.17
CA ASP A 10 -1.63 -1.45 -22.54
C ASP A 10 -2.50 -2.08 -21.41
N GLY A 11 -2.34 -1.57 -20.18
CA GLY A 11 -3.08 -2.04 -19.00
C GLY A 11 -2.62 -3.41 -18.46
N ARG A 12 -1.53 -3.98 -18.95
CA ARG A 12 -0.96 -5.24 -18.49
C ARG A 12 0.34 -4.99 -17.73
N LEU A 13 0.49 -5.63 -16.57
CA LEU A 13 1.75 -5.66 -15.85
C LEU A 13 2.80 -6.43 -16.66
N THR A 14 3.89 -5.76 -17.04
CA THR A 14 4.96 -6.35 -17.86
C THR A 14 6.23 -6.64 -17.07
N ALA A 15 6.49 -5.90 -16.00
CA ALA A 15 7.65 -6.16 -15.14
C ALA A 15 7.43 -5.62 -13.72
N VAL A 16 8.13 -6.25 -12.79
CA VAL A 16 8.36 -5.76 -11.42
C VAL A 16 9.84 -5.49 -11.28
N LEU A 17 10.19 -4.32 -10.78
CA LEU A 17 11.56 -3.83 -10.65
C LEU A 17 11.97 -3.75 -9.19
N ASP A 18 13.27 -3.46 -8.94
CA ASP A 18 13.83 -3.16 -7.62
C ASP A 18 13.66 -4.33 -6.63
N TRP A 19 14.36 -5.42 -6.91
CA TRP A 19 14.33 -6.64 -6.12
C TRP A 19 15.36 -6.67 -4.97
N ASP A 20 16.01 -5.55 -4.67
CA ASP A 20 17.09 -5.47 -3.69
C ASP A 20 16.67 -5.96 -2.28
N CYS A 21 15.41 -5.78 -1.93
CA CYS A 21 14.83 -6.22 -0.66
C CYS A 21 13.96 -7.49 -0.80
N ALA A 22 14.08 -8.22 -1.92
CA ALA A 22 13.31 -9.45 -2.11
C ALA A 22 13.75 -10.54 -1.14
N GLY A 23 12.77 -11.25 -0.58
CA GLY A 23 13.03 -12.31 0.38
C GLY A 23 11.84 -13.26 0.50
N VAL A 24 12.02 -14.30 1.30
CA VAL A 24 10.95 -15.24 1.64
C VAL A 24 10.31 -14.80 2.95
N GLY A 25 8.99 -14.65 2.95
CA GLY A 25 8.25 -14.21 4.13
C GLY A 25 6.74 -14.28 3.94
N PRO A 26 5.98 -13.83 4.93
CA PRO A 26 4.53 -13.74 4.83
C PRO A 26 4.10 -12.82 3.68
N ALA A 27 3.13 -13.26 2.86
CA ALA A 27 2.58 -12.45 1.77
C ALA A 27 2.01 -11.11 2.25
N GLY A 28 1.61 -11.03 3.52
CA GLY A 28 1.11 -9.81 4.13
C GLY A 28 2.10 -8.64 4.13
N ILE A 29 3.41 -8.90 4.12
CA ILE A 29 4.43 -7.85 4.01
C ILE A 29 4.26 -7.06 2.71
N ASP A 30 4.18 -7.78 1.59
CA ASP A 30 3.99 -7.15 0.27
C ASP A 30 2.58 -6.60 0.10
N LEU A 31 1.59 -7.36 0.53
CA LEU A 31 0.19 -6.97 0.41
C LEU A 31 -0.11 -5.71 1.22
N GLY A 32 0.33 -5.63 2.47
CA GLY A 32 0.16 -4.45 3.33
C GLY A 32 0.88 -3.23 2.76
N SER A 33 2.12 -3.39 2.26
CA SER A 33 2.86 -2.31 1.62
C SER A 33 2.14 -1.77 0.38
N LEU A 34 1.71 -2.64 -0.52
CA LEU A 34 1.02 -2.23 -1.76
C LEU A 34 -0.32 -1.56 -1.46
N ARG A 35 -1.06 -2.07 -0.48
CA ARG A 35 -2.34 -1.50 -0.03
C ARG A 35 -2.14 -0.12 0.59
N CYS A 36 -1.10 0.05 1.40
CA CYS A 36 -0.74 1.32 2.02
C CYS A 36 -0.39 2.37 0.96
N ASP A 37 0.44 2.02 -0.02
CA ASP A 37 0.80 2.89 -1.14
C ASP A 37 -0.43 3.32 -1.95
N ALA A 38 -1.31 2.38 -2.25
CA ALA A 38 -2.55 2.67 -2.95
C ALA A 38 -3.45 3.62 -2.14
N ALA A 39 -3.52 3.42 -0.83
CA ALA A 39 -4.29 4.29 0.06
C ALA A 39 -3.74 5.72 0.07
N TRP A 40 -2.41 5.90 0.11
CA TRP A 40 -1.81 7.24 0.06
C TRP A 40 -2.10 7.97 -1.25
N CYS A 41 -2.00 7.27 -2.36
CA CYS A 41 -2.08 7.88 -3.69
C CYS A 41 -3.53 8.03 -4.18
N HIS A 42 -4.44 7.17 -3.74
CA HIS A 42 -5.77 7.06 -4.31
C HIS A 42 -6.92 6.95 -3.29
N GLY A 43 -6.60 6.78 -2.00
CA GLY A 43 -7.58 6.56 -0.94
C GLY A 43 -7.78 5.08 -0.61
N VAL A 44 -8.65 4.78 0.35
CA VAL A 44 -8.80 3.43 0.95
C VAL A 44 -9.46 2.43 -0.02
N GLU A 45 -10.35 2.87 -0.90
CA GLU A 45 -11.09 1.97 -1.81
C GLU A 45 -10.17 1.16 -2.76
N PRO A 46 -9.17 1.75 -3.44
CA PRO A 46 -8.19 0.98 -4.20
C PRO A 46 -7.41 -0.06 -3.39
N ALA A 47 -7.13 0.20 -2.12
CA ALA A 47 -6.51 -0.79 -1.25
C ALA A 47 -7.39 -2.04 -1.07
N GLU A 48 -8.70 -1.88 -0.98
CA GLU A 48 -9.65 -3.00 -0.92
C GLU A 48 -9.73 -3.77 -2.26
N HIS A 49 -9.56 -3.09 -3.40
CA HIS A 49 -9.48 -3.75 -4.71
C HIS A 49 -8.23 -4.65 -4.81
N ILE A 50 -7.09 -4.17 -4.30
CA ILE A 50 -5.84 -4.96 -4.24
C ILE A 50 -6.05 -6.22 -3.43
N LEU A 51 -6.68 -6.12 -2.25
CA LEU A 51 -6.97 -7.27 -1.41
C LEU A 51 -7.83 -8.30 -2.14
N ARG A 52 -8.96 -7.86 -2.71
CA ARG A 52 -9.85 -8.76 -3.46
C ARG A 52 -9.16 -9.42 -4.64
N GLY A 53 -8.32 -8.68 -5.38
CA GLY A 53 -7.55 -9.24 -6.49
C GLY A 53 -6.58 -10.31 -6.03
N TRP A 54 -5.86 -10.06 -4.94
CA TRP A 54 -4.94 -11.03 -4.36
C TRP A 54 -5.66 -12.31 -3.90
N GLU A 55 -6.78 -12.17 -3.18
CA GLU A 55 -7.56 -13.30 -2.68
C GLU A 55 -8.17 -14.15 -3.80
N ALA A 56 -8.63 -13.50 -4.86
CA ALA A 56 -9.16 -14.17 -6.04
C ALA A 56 -8.09 -15.01 -6.74
N GLU A 57 -6.87 -14.47 -6.91
CA GLU A 57 -5.76 -15.18 -7.55
C GLU A 57 -5.18 -16.27 -6.65
N ALA A 58 -5.06 -15.99 -5.35
CA ALA A 58 -4.57 -16.97 -4.38
C ALA A 58 -5.55 -18.11 -4.06
N GLY A 59 -6.82 -17.95 -4.41
CA GLY A 59 -7.89 -18.91 -4.11
C GLY A 59 -8.16 -19.10 -2.61
N ARG A 60 -7.76 -18.14 -1.77
CA ARG A 60 -7.93 -18.17 -0.32
C ARG A 60 -7.94 -16.75 0.26
N PRO A 61 -8.57 -16.54 1.43
CA PRO A 61 -8.48 -15.25 2.11
C PRO A 61 -7.04 -14.96 2.55
N ALA A 62 -6.70 -13.67 2.57
CA ALA A 62 -5.45 -13.19 3.14
C ALA A 62 -5.52 -13.21 4.68
N SER A 63 -4.47 -13.68 5.33
CA SER A 63 -4.37 -13.69 6.79
C SER A 63 -3.81 -12.38 7.32
N ASP A 64 -4.28 -11.99 8.51
CA ASP A 64 -3.73 -10.90 9.30
C ASP A 64 -3.65 -9.55 8.57
N VAL A 65 -4.55 -9.30 7.61
CA VAL A 65 -4.57 -8.09 6.79
C VAL A 65 -4.49 -6.82 7.64
N PRO A 66 -5.31 -6.63 8.69
CA PRO A 66 -5.24 -5.42 9.50
C PRO A 66 -3.89 -5.23 10.20
N TYR A 67 -3.24 -6.32 10.60
CA TYR A 67 -1.91 -6.28 11.20
C TYR A 67 -0.87 -5.76 10.20
N TRP A 68 -0.84 -6.33 8.99
CA TRP A 68 0.11 -5.93 7.95
C TRP A 68 -0.15 -4.54 7.42
N ASP A 69 -1.40 -4.11 7.33
CA ASP A 69 -1.79 -2.73 6.99
C ASP A 69 -1.24 -1.74 8.04
N ALA A 70 -1.38 -2.06 9.34
CA ALA A 70 -0.84 -1.25 10.42
C ALA A 70 0.69 -1.20 10.39
N VAL A 71 1.36 -2.34 10.17
CA VAL A 71 2.82 -2.43 10.04
C VAL A 71 3.31 -1.55 8.90
N ALA A 72 2.68 -1.64 7.72
CA ALA A 72 3.06 -0.84 6.54
C ALA A 72 2.89 0.67 6.80
N ALA A 73 1.76 1.08 7.37
CA ALA A 73 1.51 2.47 7.69
C ALA A 73 2.51 3.03 8.71
N LEU A 74 2.87 2.25 9.73
CA LEU A 74 3.81 2.65 10.78
C LEU A 74 5.27 2.62 10.32
N ALA A 75 5.62 1.75 9.37
CA ALA A 75 6.96 1.70 8.78
C ALA A 75 7.26 2.86 7.83
N SER A 76 6.24 3.59 7.39
CA SER A 76 6.42 4.75 6.53
C SER A 76 7.02 5.96 7.27
N PRO A 77 7.76 6.85 6.59
CA PRO A 77 8.30 8.05 7.22
C PRO A 77 7.19 8.89 7.89
N PRO A 78 7.37 9.33 9.14
CA PRO A 78 6.33 10.08 9.87
C PRO A 78 5.83 11.34 9.15
N ASP A 79 6.73 11.98 8.40
CA ASP A 79 6.47 13.20 7.64
C ASP A 79 6.32 12.97 6.13
N MET A 80 6.16 11.72 5.70
CA MET A 80 6.16 11.27 4.31
C MET A 80 7.48 11.47 3.55
N GLY A 81 8.51 12.04 4.19
CA GLY A 81 9.85 12.20 3.62
C GLY A 81 9.85 12.86 2.25
N TRP A 82 10.47 12.20 1.28
CA TRP A 82 10.62 12.69 -0.11
C TRP A 82 9.43 12.34 -1.03
N PHE A 83 8.48 11.52 -0.57
CA PHE A 83 7.36 11.04 -1.40
C PHE A 83 6.55 12.16 -2.08
N PRO A 84 6.14 13.25 -1.40
CA PRO A 84 5.37 14.31 -2.06
C PRO A 84 6.14 14.96 -3.23
N ILE A 85 7.46 15.12 -3.08
CA ILE A 85 8.34 15.68 -4.12
C ILE A 85 8.40 14.73 -5.32
N SER A 86 8.58 13.44 -5.05
CA SER A 86 8.61 12.41 -6.09
C SER A 86 7.28 12.31 -6.84
N MET A 87 6.16 12.37 -6.13
CA MET A 87 4.83 12.33 -6.75
C MET A 87 4.57 13.54 -7.63
N ALA A 88 4.95 14.74 -7.18
CA ALA A 88 4.85 15.95 -7.99
C ALA A 88 5.68 15.86 -9.28
N ALA A 89 6.90 15.32 -9.20
CA ALA A 89 7.75 15.07 -10.37
C ALA A 89 7.17 14.05 -11.35
N GLN A 90 6.30 13.16 -10.89
CA GLN A 90 5.58 12.17 -11.69
C GLN A 90 4.20 12.64 -12.16
N GLY A 91 3.92 13.94 -12.08
CA GLY A 91 2.66 14.53 -12.55
C GLY A 91 1.49 14.46 -11.55
N ARG A 92 1.78 14.19 -10.28
CA ARG A 92 0.79 14.14 -9.19
C ARG A 92 1.06 15.22 -8.12
N PRO A 93 1.03 16.52 -8.49
CA PRO A 93 1.22 17.61 -7.52
C PRO A 93 0.06 17.73 -6.51
N ASP A 94 -1.07 17.09 -6.78
CA ASP A 94 -2.21 16.95 -5.88
C ASP A 94 -1.89 16.12 -4.62
N LEU A 95 -0.88 15.26 -4.67
CA LEU A 95 -0.43 14.44 -3.55
C LEU A 95 0.53 15.22 -2.67
N THR A 96 -0.01 16.24 -2.01
CA THR A 96 0.76 17.02 -1.03
C THR A 96 1.06 16.20 0.23
N ARG A 97 1.99 16.68 1.02
CA ARG A 97 2.33 16.06 2.33
C ARG A 97 1.10 15.90 3.22
N GLU A 98 0.27 16.93 3.28
CA GLU A 98 -0.95 16.97 4.10
C GLU A 98 -1.95 15.91 3.63
N VAL A 99 -2.21 15.82 2.34
CA VAL A 99 -3.11 14.83 1.74
C VAL A 99 -2.61 13.41 2.02
N MET A 100 -1.32 13.16 1.86
CA MET A 100 -0.74 11.84 2.10
C MET A 100 -0.77 11.46 3.59
N LEU A 101 -0.50 12.40 4.49
CA LEU A 101 -0.59 12.19 5.94
C LEU A 101 -2.03 11.89 6.39
N GLU A 102 -3.01 12.64 5.88
CA GLU A 102 -4.43 12.41 6.16
C GLU A 102 -4.86 11.01 5.71
N ARG A 103 -4.51 10.62 4.48
CA ARG A 103 -4.84 9.30 3.94
C ARG A 103 -4.14 8.17 4.70
N ARG A 104 -2.88 8.37 5.10
CA ARG A 104 -2.18 7.41 5.96
C ARG A 104 -2.87 7.23 7.29
N ALA A 105 -3.27 8.34 7.94
CA ALA A 105 -3.97 8.29 9.21
C ALA A 105 -5.32 7.56 9.09
N ALA A 106 -6.07 7.79 8.02
CA ALA A 106 -7.33 7.10 7.75
C ALA A 106 -7.11 5.59 7.53
N PHE A 107 -6.10 5.22 6.75
CA PHE A 107 -5.74 3.82 6.49
C PHE A 107 -5.32 3.10 7.79
N LEU A 108 -4.42 3.70 8.56
CA LEU A 108 -3.99 3.17 9.86
C LEU A 108 -5.16 3.06 10.85
N GLY A 109 -6.00 4.09 10.94
CA GLY A 109 -7.18 4.08 11.80
C GLY A 109 -8.14 2.93 11.47
N THR A 110 -8.34 2.65 10.18
CA THR A 110 -9.14 1.50 9.73
C THR A 110 -8.51 0.18 10.15
N ALA A 111 -7.19 0.03 9.97
CA ALA A 111 -6.46 -1.18 10.37
C ALA A 111 -6.56 -1.42 11.88
N LEU A 112 -6.32 -0.39 12.69
CA LEU A 112 -6.39 -0.49 14.14
C LEU A 112 -7.80 -0.81 14.64
N SER A 113 -8.84 -0.23 14.05
CA SER A 113 -10.23 -0.53 14.38
C SER A 113 -10.58 -1.99 14.08
N ARG A 114 -10.10 -2.52 12.95
CA ARG A 114 -10.30 -3.94 12.59
C ARG A 114 -9.55 -4.88 13.54
N LEU A 115 -8.33 -4.53 13.95
CA LEU A 115 -7.57 -5.30 14.94
C LEU A 115 -8.30 -5.35 16.29
N ALA A 116 -8.82 -4.22 16.77
CA ALA A 116 -9.56 -4.15 18.02
C ALA A 116 -10.86 -4.98 17.99
N ALA A 117 -11.49 -5.13 16.83
CA ALA A 117 -12.71 -5.92 16.67
C ALA A 117 -12.49 -7.43 16.72
N VAL A 118 -11.26 -7.91 16.52
CA VAL A 118 -10.89 -9.34 16.55
C VAL A 118 -10.42 -9.78 17.95
N GLY A 119 -9.98 -8.85 18.75
CA GLY A 119 -9.56 -9.09 20.15
C GLY A 119 -10.73 -8.96 21.11
#